data_95520e4337b645a592c27c73664ba6ed
#
_entry.id   95520e4337b645a592c27c73664ba6ed
#
_cell.length_a   1.000
_cell.length_b   1.000
_cell.length_c   1.000
_cell.angle_alpha   90.00
_cell.angle_beta   90.00
_cell.angle_gamma   90.00
#
_symmetry.space_group_name_H-M   'P 1'
#
loop_
_entity.id
_entity.type
_entity.pdbx_description
1 polymer ?
#
loop_
_entity_poly.entity_id
_entity_poly.type
_entity_poly.pdbx_seq_one_letter_code
_entity_poly.pdbx_strand_id
1 'polypeptide(L)'
;DTVCFDSGRVETACNAFVCGPDLLQPQTFYRWAVTVWDNHGENTTAESSFETSLSSKEWKADWMRTPRAYVQRKKGFGTQPPATLFRRAFTLSAAPRRARLYATCLGVYRLTVNGKRPDMREFAPEHTSYKGLLCFQTYDLTALLHIGENVLGMEVGDGWYCCPQTQPPIDGLQPDHTVLFQLEIENADGTHTRICSDEGVLTHESAVRASDIFDGELYDARLALPGWDMPGFTAADWLPAVKDTRQSDSVLYPQFDDPVICVKELPAQLSLIHISEPTRLQL
;
A
#
# COMPACT_ATOMS: atom_id res chain seq x y z
N ASP A 1 -20.00 -22.85 -10.37
CA ASP A 1 -20.25 -21.45 -10.82
C ASP A 1 -21.75 -21.18 -10.72
N THR A 2 -22.12 -20.15 -9.98
CA THR A 2 -23.52 -19.70 -9.84
C THR A 2 -23.66 -18.37 -10.56
N VAL A 3 -24.68 -18.24 -11.43
CA VAL A 3 -24.99 -16.96 -12.07
C VAL A 3 -25.61 -16.05 -11.02
N CYS A 4 -24.93 -14.93 -10.71
CA CYS A 4 -25.40 -13.94 -9.74
C CYS A 4 -26.36 -12.93 -10.41
N PHE A 5 -26.16 -12.68 -11.69
CA PHE A 5 -26.92 -11.69 -12.44
C PHE A 5 -26.91 -12.03 -13.95
N ASP A 6 -28.04 -11.85 -14.60
CA ASP A 6 -28.22 -11.91 -16.05
C ASP A 6 -29.19 -10.80 -16.46
N SER A 7 -28.74 -9.86 -17.28
CA SER A 7 -29.60 -8.78 -17.79
C SER A 7 -30.54 -9.26 -18.87
N GLY A 8 -30.32 -10.44 -19.44
CA GLY A 8 -30.87 -10.78 -20.73
C GLY A 8 -30.43 -9.80 -21.84
N ARG A 9 -31.00 -9.92 -23.01
CA ARG A 9 -30.73 -8.97 -24.10
C ARG A 9 -31.43 -7.64 -23.84
N VAL A 10 -30.67 -6.56 -23.80
CA VAL A 10 -31.13 -5.18 -23.57
C VAL A 10 -30.81 -4.34 -24.80
N GLU A 11 -31.77 -3.62 -25.34
CA GLU A 11 -31.53 -2.63 -26.39
C GLU A 11 -31.20 -1.29 -25.73
N THR A 12 -29.94 -0.84 -25.91
CA THR A 12 -29.46 0.40 -25.31
C THR A 12 -28.35 1.02 -26.16
N ALA A 13 -28.28 2.33 -26.14
CA ALA A 13 -27.12 3.08 -26.69
C ALA A 13 -26.01 3.29 -25.65
N CYS A 14 -26.22 2.82 -24.42
CA CYS A 14 -25.25 2.94 -23.36
C CYS A 14 -24.20 1.83 -23.49
N ASN A 15 -22.93 2.18 -23.39
CA ASN A 15 -21.79 1.25 -23.41
C ASN A 15 -21.37 0.77 -22.01
N ALA A 16 -22.16 1.09 -20.98
CA ALA A 16 -21.92 0.70 -19.60
C ALA A 16 -23.18 0.08 -19.00
N PHE A 17 -22.98 -0.93 -18.20
CA PHE A 17 -24.02 -1.56 -17.40
C PHE A 17 -23.65 -1.47 -15.92
N VAL A 18 -24.59 -1.03 -15.09
CA VAL A 18 -24.41 -0.92 -13.64
C VAL A 18 -25.20 -2.03 -12.96
N CYS A 19 -24.50 -2.98 -12.36
CA CYS A 19 -25.13 -3.94 -11.47
C CYS A 19 -25.40 -3.32 -10.10
N GLY A 20 -26.47 -3.78 -9.44
CA GLY A 20 -26.81 -3.28 -8.09
C GLY A 20 -25.75 -3.64 -7.06
N PRO A 21 -25.49 -2.78 -6.05
CA PRO A 21 -24.45 -3.00 -5.05
C PRO A 21 -24.67 -4.26 -4.20
N ASP A 22 -25.91 -4.69 -4.04
CA ASP A 22 -26.26 -5.85 -3.21
C ASP A 22 -25.96 -7.21 -3.87
N LEU A 23 -25.54 -7.21 -5.15
CA LEU A 23 -25.22 -8.42 -5.89
C LEU A 23 -23.79 -8.92 -5.61
N LEU A 24 -22.91 -8.04 -5.17
CA LEU A 24 -21.51 -8.33 -5.01
C LEU A 24 -21.16 -8.52 -3.52
N GLN A 25 -20.57 -9.69 -3.22
CA GLN A 25 -20.02 -9.95 -1.89
C GLN A 25 -18.59 -9.47 -1.80
N PRO A 26 -18.11 -8.98 -0.64
CA PRO A 26 -16.70 -8.63 -0.45
C PRO A 26 -15.77 -9.82 -0.66
N GLN A 27 -14.52 -9.53 -1.02
CA GLN A 27 -13.42 -10.51 -1.15
C GLN A 27 -13.75 -11.70 -2.07
N THR A 28 -14.61 -11.48 -3.06
CA THR A 28 -15.15 -12.52 -3.91
C THR A 28 -14.68 -12.34 -5.35
N PHE A 29 -14.27 -13.44 -5.97
CA PHE A 29 -13.89 -13.49 -7.37
C PHE A 29 -15.14 -13.66 -8.25
N TYR A 30 -15.29 -12.81 -9.25
CA TYR A 30 -16.36 -12.82 -10.22
C TYR A 30 -15.84 -12.97 -11.64
N ARG A 31 -16.59 -13.71 -12.45
CA ARG A 31 -16.44 -13.71 -13.91
C ARG A 31 -17.64 -13.00 -14.51
N TRP A 32 -17.41 -12.28 -15.58
CA TRP A 32 -18.49 -11.68 -16.35
C TRP A 32 -18.28 -11.96 -17.83
N ALA A 33 -19.40 -12.04 -18.57
CA ALA A 33 -19.46 -12.14 -20.00
C ALA A 33 -20.42 -11.08 -20.54
N VAL A 34 -20.04 -10.40 -21.62
CA VAL A 34 -20.89 -9.47 -22.35
C VAL A 34 -21.01 -9.94 -23.78
N THR A 35 -22.23 -10.15 -24.23
CA THR A 35 -22.55 -10.44 -25.63
C THR A 35 -23.17 -9.21 -26.25
N VAL A 36 -22.62 -8.74 -27.36
CA VAL A 36 -23.16 -7.63 -28.14
C VAL A 36 -23.66 -8.14 -29.48
N TRP A 37 -24.73 -7.56 -29.97
CA TRP A 37 -25.33 -7.87 -31.28
C TRP A 37 -25.28 -6.64 -32.17
N ASP A 38 -24.96 -6.83 -33.42
CA ASP A 38 -25.05 -5.77 -34.41
C ASP A 38 -26.48 -5.66 -35.01
N ASN A 39 -26.64 -4.73 -35.93
CA ASN A 39 -27.92 -4.51 -36.64
C ASN A 39 -28.21 -5.58 -37.72
N HIS A 40 -27.28 -6.52 -37.98
CA HIS A 40 -27.46 -7.66 -38.87
C HIS A 40 -27.81 -8.93 -38.09
N GLY A 41 -27.81 -8.88 -36.76
CA GLY A 41 -28.08 -10.01 -35.90
C GLY A 41 -26.86 -10.88 -35.60
N GLU A 42 -25.68 -10.49 -36.07
CA GLU A 42 -24.43 -11.14 -35.69
C GLU A 42 -24.08 -10.76 -34.27
N ASN A 43 -23.39 -11.64 -33.55
CA ASN A 43 -23.00 -11.37 -32.17
C ASN A 43 -21.54 -11.72 -31.92
N THR A 44 -20.99 -11.08 -30.89
CA THR A 44 -19.68 -11.41 -30.32
C THR A 44 -19.75 -11.34 -28.80
N THR A 45 -18.99 -12.19 -28.13
CA THR A 45 -18.92 -12.25 -26.67
C THR A 45 -17.50 -11.97 -26.19
N ALA A 46 -17.38 -11.13 -25.18
CA ALA A 46 -16.15 -10.90 -24.44
C ALA A 46 -16.36 -11.33 -22.99
N GLU A 47 -15.32 -11.93 -22.42
CA GLU A 47 -15.29 -12.38 -21.03
C GLU A 47 -14.13 -11.75 -20.29
N SER A 48 -14.32 -11.49 -19.01
CA SER A 48 -13.26 -11.06 -18.10
C SER A 48 -13.60 -11.43 -16.67
N SER A 49 -12.77 -11.02 -15.74
CA SER A 49 -12.97 -11.27 -14.32
C SER A 49 -12.51 -10.09 -13.48
N PHE A 50 -13.03 -10.01 -12.28
CA PHE A 50 -12.58 -9.08 -11.25
C PHE A 50 -12.74 -9.72 -9.88
N GLU A 51 -12.12 -9.10 -8.89
CA GLU A 51 -12.26 -9.48 -7.49
C GLU A 51 -12.73 -8.25 -6.70
N THR A 52 -13.72 -8.44 -5.85
CA THR A 52 -14.16 -7.41 -4.92
C THR A 52 -13.20 -7.29 -3.75
N SER A 53 -12.99 -6.08 -3.31
CA SER A 53 -12.09 -5.77 -2.20
C SER A 53 -12.74 -5.99 -0.83
N LEU A 54 -11.98 -5.72 0.22
CA LEU A 54 -12.46 -5.66 1.61
C LEU A 54 -13.46 -4.51 1.76
N SER A 55 -14.60 -4.77 2.39
CA SER A 55 -15.54 -3.71 2.73
C SER A 55 -15.10 -2.96 3.98
N SER A 56 -15.59 -1.74 4.16
CA SER A 56 -15.27 -0.91 5.34
C SER A 56 -15.64 -1.57 6.69
N LYS A 57 -16.61 -2.50 6.69
CA LYS A 57 -17.08 -3.22 7.89
C LYS A 57 -16.21 -4.41 8.27
N GLU A 58 -15.36 -4.87 7.36
CA GLU A 58 -14.56 -6.10 7.54
C GLU A 58 -13.16 -5.83 8.06
N TRP A 59 -12.75 -4.59 8.13
CA TRP A 59 -11.49 -4.22 8.74
C TRP A 59 -11.47 -4.59 10.22
N LYS A 60 -10.42 -5.36 10.61
CA LYS A 60 -10.12 -5.77 12.00
C LYS A 60 -8.76 -5.28 12.46
N ALA A 61 -8.05 -4.61 11.56
CA ALA A 61 -6.75 -4.02 11.80
C ALA A 61 -6.86 -2.70 12.57
N ASP A 62 -5.86 -2.38 13.33
CA ASP A 62 -5.71 -1.09 14.01
C ASP A 62 -4.74 -0.19 13.25
N TRP A 63 -5.01 1.12 13.26
CA TRP A 63 -4.04 2.11 12.85
C TRP A 63 -2.86 2.09 13.82
N MET A 64 -1.66 1.82 13.31
CA MET A 64 -0.45 1.68 14.12
C MET A 64 0.58 2.73 13.73
N ARG A 65 1.11 3.45 14.69
CA ARG A 65 2.15 4.48 14.51
C ARG A 65 3.41 4.16 15.32
N THR A 66 4.50 4.84 14.99
CA THR A 66 5.70 4.81 15.83
C THR A 66 5.40 5.43 17.22
N PRO A 67 6.01 4.91 18.31
CA PRO A 67 5.87 5.49 19.65
C PRO A 67 6.68 6.79 19.84
N ARG A 68 7.42 7.24 18.83
CA ARG A 68 8.19 8.48 18.90
C ARG A 68 7.32 9.63 19.32
N ALA A 69 7.86 10.53 20.13
CA ALA A 69 7.20 11.81 20.43
C ALA A 69 7.03 12.64 19.15
N TYR A 70 5.93 13.32 19.03
CA TYR A 70 5.70 14.24 17.92
C TYR A 70 6.80 15.29 17.87
N VAL A 71 7.53 15.34 16.77
CA VAL A 71 8.51 16.38 16.50
C VAL A 71 7.80 17.48 15.71
N GLN A 72 7.96 18.71 16.14
CA GLN A 72 7.45 19.86 15.39
C GLN A 72 8.23 19.95 14.07
N ARG A 73 7.58 19.60 12.95
CA ARG A 73 8.19 19.69 11.63
C ARG A 73 8.38 21.17 11.27
N LYS A 74 9.58 21.52 10.86
CA LYS A 74 9.89 22.86 10.36
C LYS A 74 9.91 22.80 8.82
N LYS A 75 9.57 23.90 8.17
CA LYS A 75 9.81 24.02 6.72
C LYS A 75 11.31 24.01 6.44
N GLY A 76 11.73 23.24 5.47
CA GLY A 76 13.10 23.21 5.00
C GLY A 76 13.68 21.80 4.94
N PHE A 77 14.59 21.61 3.99
CA PHE A 77 15.24 20.34 3.74
C PHE A 77 15.99 19.81 4.98
N GLY A 78 15.81 18.54 5.30
CA GLY A 78 16.49 17.87 6.39
C GLY A 78 15.97 18.16 7.80
N THR A 79 14.83 18.84 7.92
CA THR A 79 14.20 19.10 9.23
C THR A 79 13.05 18.12 9.56
N GLN A 80 12.72 17.25 8.62
CA GLN A 80 11.71 16.20 8.78
C GLN A 80 12.26 15.06 9.65
N PRO A 81 11.40 14.31 10.36
CA PRO A 81 11.83 13.07 10.98
C PRO A 81 12.20 12.02 9.92
N PRO A 82 13.03 11.05 10.28
CA PRO A 82 13.31 9.93 9.40
C PRO A 82 12.05 9.18 8.99
N ALA A 83 12.07 8.61 7.79
CA ALA A 83 11.10 7.60 7.40
C ALA A 83 11.05 6.47 8.45
N THR A 84 9.91 5.83 8.57
CA THR A 84 9.68 4.79 9.57
C THR A 84 9.62 3.43 8.89
N LEU A 85 10.38 2.48 9.42
CA LEU A 85 10.25 1.07 9.11
C LEU A 85 9.21 0.45 10.04
N PHE A 86 8.20 -0.20 9.46
CA PHE A 86 7.21 -1.02 10.16
C PHE A 86 7.42 -2.47 9.77
N ARG A 87 7.56 -3.36 10.75
CA ARG A 87 7.82 -4.79 10.57
C ARG A 87 6.81 -5.62 11.34
N ARG A 88 6.15 -6.56 10.63
CA ARG A 88 5.26 -7.57 11.23
C ARG A 88 5.75 -8.95 10.85
N ALA A 89 6.34 -9.68 11.80
CA ALA A 89 6.65 -11.10 11.63
C ALA A 89 5.45 -11.95 12.05
N PHE A 90 5.23 -13.05 11.33
CA PHE A 90 4.17 -14.02 11.63
C PHE A 90 4.53 -15.40 11.09
N THR A 91 3.87 -16.44 11.60
CA THR A 91 4.14 -17.81 11.20
C THR A 91 2.91 -18.44 10.55
N LEU A 92 3.10 -19.12 9.42
CA LEU A 92 2.07 -19.93 8.79
C LEU A 92 2.33 -21.41 9.03
N SER A 93 1.29 -22.13 9.43
CA SER A 93 1.34 -23.59 9.63
C SER A 93 1.00 -24.38 8.36
N ALA A 94 0.35 -23.75 7.38
CA ALA A 94 -0.03 -24.33 6.12
C ALA A 94 0.33 -23.43 4.94
N ALA A 95 0.46 -24.01 3.75
CA ALA A 95 0.71 -23.23 2.53
C ALA A 95 -0.51 -22.38 2.15
N PRO A 96 -0.34 -21.14 1.74
CA PRO A 96 -1.44 -20.30 1.26
C PRO A 96 -1.96 -20.83 -0.08
N ARG A 97 -3.29 -20.94 -0.21
CA ARG A 97 -3.98 -21.14 -1.50
C ARG A 97 -4.30 -19.80 -2.15
N ARG A 98 -4.67 -18.83 -1.33
CA ARG A 98 -4.95 -17.45 -1.72
C ARG A 98 -4.58 -16.54 -0.57
N ALA A 99 -3.86 -15.46 -0.85
CA ALA A 99 -3.50 -14.46 0.13
C ALA A 99 -3.69 -13.05 -0.44
N ARG A 100 -4.50 -12.23 0.22
CA ARG A 100 -4.77 -10.84 -0.16
C ARG A 100 -4.43 -9.90 0.98
N LEU A 101 -3.48 -9.01 0.73
CA LEU A 101 -3.14 -7.93 1.64
C LEU A 101 -3.86 -6.66 1.20
N TYR A 102 -4.57 -6.06 2.13
CA TYR A 102 -5.15 -4.72 2.02
C TYR A 102 -4.30 -3.80 2.88
N ALA A 103 -3.72 -2.75 2.30
CA ALA A 103 -2.77 -1.90 3.00
C ALA A 103 -2.90 -0.44 2.61
N THR A 104 -2.70 0.44 3.58
CA THR A 104 -2.60 1.88 3.39
C THR A 104 -1.70 2.48 4.48
N CYS A 105 -1.36 3.74 4.33
CA CYS A 105 -0.63 4.49 5.35
C CYS A 105 -1.03 5.96 5.35
N LEU A 106 -0.59 6.66 6.37
CA LEU A 106 -0.54 8.11 6.42
C LEU A 106 0.91 8.54 6.13
N GLY A 107 1.16 8.87 4.88
CA GLY A 107 2.46 9.07 4.26
C GLY A 107 2.50 8.47 2.86
N VAL A 108 3.68 8.00 2.45
CA VAL A 108 3.90 7.21 1.23
C VAL A 108 4.70 5.97 1.63
N TYR A 109 4.29 4.79 1.21
CA TYR A 109 4.96 3.56 1.63
C TYR A 109 5.52 2.73 0.48
N ARG A 110 6.57 2.00 0.80
CA ARG A 110 7.08 0.87 0.03
C ARG A 110 6.83 -0.41 0.80
N LEU A 111 6.12 -1.35 0.18
CA LEU A 111 5.81 -2.66 0.76
C LEU A 111 6.83 -3.70 0.35
N THR A 112 7.24 -4.52 1.30
CA THR A 112 8.01 -5.75 1.06
C THR A 112 7.38 -6.93 1.80
N VAL A 113 7.58 -8.12 1.24
CA VAL A 113 7.18 -9.40 1.82
C VAL A 113 8.36 -10.33 1.70
N ASN A 114 8.91 -10.76 2.85
CA ASN A 114 10.11 -11.62 2.88
C ASN A 114 11.26 -11.04 2.03
N GLY A 115 11.47 -9.71 2.12
CA GLY A 115 12.53 -8.99 1.39
C GLY A 115 12.22 -8.72 -0.09
N LYS A 116 11.02 -9.02 -0.58
CA LYS A 116 10.64 -8.83 -1.99
C LYS A 116 9.47 -7.87 -2.12
N ARG A 117 9.50 -7.02 -3.13
CA ARG A 117 8.34 -6.20 -3.50
C ARG A 117 7.26 -7.07 -4.17
N PRO A 118 5.99 -6.92 -3.81
CA PRO A 118 4.90 -7.69 -4.43
C PRO A 118 4.59 -7.22 -5.85
N ASP A 119 4.83 -5.96 -6.17
CA ASP A 119 4.60 -5.36 -7.48
C ASP A 119 5.51 -4.15 -7.75
N MET A 120 5.25 -3.43 -8.84
CA MET A 120 6.02 -2.27 -9.31
C MET A 120 5.42 -0.92 -8.91
N ARG A 121 4.46 -0.90 -7.96
CA ARG A 121 3.81 0.35 -7.52
C ARG A 121 4.78 1.27 -6.81
N GLU A 122 4.66 2.55 -7.13
CA GLU A 122 5.35 3.64 -6.45
C GLU A 122 4.32 4.62 -5.86
N PHE A 123 4.74 5.39 -4.86
CA PHE A 123 3.93 6.42 -4.20
C PHE A 123 2.63 5.94 -3.54
N ALA A 124 2.45 4.63 -3.27
CA ALA A 124 1.28 4.15 -2.54
C ALA A 124 1.19 4.81 -1.13
N PRO A 125 -0.01 5.17 -0.65
CA PRO A 125 -1.34 4.95 -1.21
C PRO A 125 -1.78 6.02 -2.20
N GLU A 126 -0.88 6.86 -2.71
CA GLU A 126 -1.11 8.02 -3.56
C GLU A 126 -1.78 9.18 -2.80
N HIS A 127 -2.13 10.23 -3.52
CA HIS A 127 -2.74 11.41 -2.89
C HIS A 127 -4.24 11.18 -2.68
N THR A 128 -4.69 11.35 -1.44
CA THR A 128 -6.11 11.27 -1.07
C THR A 128 -6.55 12.53 -0.31
N SER A 129 -7.82 12.63 0.03
CA SER A 129 -8.31 13.79 0.79
C SER A 129 -7.84 13.86 2.23
N TYR A 130 -7.35 12.75 2.80
CA TYR A 130 -6.91 12.56 4.20
C TYR A 130 -7.91 12.98 5.31
N LYS A 131 -8.97 13.70 4.96
CA LYS A 131 -9.98 14.23 5.91
C LYS A 131 -11.32 13.49 5.82
N GLY A 132 -11.30 12.22 5.46
CA GLY A 132 -12.53 11.45 5.41
C GLY A 132 -12.48 10.29 4.44
N LEU A 133 -11.72 10.39 3.35
CA LEU A 133 -11.55 9.31 2.37
C LEU A 133 -10.07 8.94 2.27
N LEU A 134 -9.76 7.69 2.55
CA LEU A 134 -8.40 7.15 2.45
C LEU A 134 -8.38 5.97 1.50
N CYS A 135 -7.51 6.06 0.49
CA CYS A 135 -7.29 4.98 -0.46
C CYS A 135 -6.46 3.87 0.16
N PHE A 136 -6.80 2.61 -0.11
CA PHE A 136 -5.96 1.47 0.21
C PHE A 136 -5.69 0.62 -1.02
N GLN A 137 -4.55 -0.05 -1.05
CA GLN A 137 -4.14 -0.95 -2.12
C GLN A 137 -4.44 -2.40 -1.75
N THR A 138 -4.70 -3.21 -2.77
CA THR A 138 -4.82 -4.66 -2.66
C THR A 138 -3.64 -5.33 -3.36
N TYR A 139 -2.99 -6.29 -2.67
CA TYR A 139 -1.86 -7.05 -3.18
C TYR A 139 -2.14 -8.54 -3.14
N ASP A 140 -1.78 -9.25 -4.19
CA ASP A 140 -1.73 -10.71 -4.17
C ASP A 140 -0.37 -11.18 -3.63
N LEU A 141 -0.37 -11.75 -2.43
CA LEU A 141 0.83 -12.26 -1.78
C LEU A 141 0.95 -13.78 -1.84
N THR A 142 0.06 -14.46 -2.55
CA THR A 142 -0.02 -15.93 -2.56
C THR A 142 1.32 -16.60 -2.88
N ALA A 143 2.04 -16.08 -3.87
CA ALA A 143 3.33 -16.62 -4.31
C ALA A 143 4.54 -16.19 -3.44
N LEU A 144 4.37 -15.21 -2.56
CA LEU A 144 5.45 -14.65 -1.73
C LEU A 144 5.47 -15.23 -0.31
N LEU A 145 4.36 -15.84 0.11
CA LEU A 145 4.24 -16.45 1.43
C LEU A 145 4.60 -17.94 1.40
N HIS A 146 5.10 -18.44 2.53
CA HIS A 146 5.48 -19.85 2.69
C HIS A 146 5.18 -20.35 4.09
N ILE A 147 5.21 -21.66 4.29
CA ILE A 147 5.10 -22.28 5.62
C ILE A 147 6.31 -21.84 6.46
N GLY A 148 6.08 -21.55 7.72
CA GLY A 148 7.08 -21.03 8.64
C GLY A 148 7.00 -19.52 8.80
N GLU A 149 8.09 -18.88 9.19
CA GLU A 149 8.16 -17.45 9.45
C GLU A 149 8.03 -16.65 8.16
N ASN A 150 7.20 -15.63 8.18
CA ASN A 150 7.05 -14.63 7.13
C ASN A 150 7.12 -13.22 7.73
N VAL A 151 7.48 -12.24 6.92
CA VAL A 151 7.61 -10.84 7.34
C VAL A 151 6.93 -9.93 6.34
N LEU A 152 6.08 -9.05 6.84
CA LEU A 152 5.62 -7.84 6.14
C LEU A 152 6.47 -6.66 6.59
N GLY A 153 7.05 -5.95 5.63
CA GLY A 153 7.80 -4.72 5.85
C GLY A 153 7.13 -3.55 5.12
N MET A 154 6.94 -2.43 5.81
CA MET A 154 6.51 -1.18 5.20
C MET A 154 7.48 -0.08 5.60
N GLU A 155 8.18 0.51 4.63
CA GLU A 155 8.95 1.73 4.82
C GLU A 155 8.09 2.92 4.45
N VAL A 156 7.83 3.81 5.40
CA VAL A 156 6.89 4.92 5.26
C VAL A 156 7.63 6.24 5.35
N GLY A 157 7.57 7.02 4.27
CA GLY A 157 8.04 8.40 4.21
C GLY A 157 6.91 9.41 4.31
N ASP A 158 7.24 10.69 4.32
CA ASP A 158 6.31 11.79 4.53
C ASP A 158 5.23 11.89 3.45
N GLY A 159 5.62 11.77 2.17
CA GLY A 159 4.69 11.91 1.06
C GLY A 159 3.92 13.23 1.07
N TRP A 160 2.64 13.16 0.74
CA TRP A 160 1.75 14.33 0.80
C TRP A 160 1.14 14.56 2.20
N TYR A 161 0.93 13.49 2.96
CA TYR A 161 0.23 13.58 4.25
C TYR A 161 1.04 14.30 5.32
N CYS A 162 2.30 13.94 5.43
CA CYS A 162 3.18 14.50 6.44
C CYS A 162 3.92 15.77 5.96
N CYS A 163 3.68 16.22 4.74
CA CYS A 163 4.32 17.39 4.14
C CYS A 163 3.69 18.70 4.65
N PRO A 164 4.47 19.62 5.24
CA PRO A 164 3.97 20.90 5.74
C PRO A 164 3.36 21.81 4.66
N GLN A 165 3.70 21.60 3.38
CA GLN A 165 3.18 22.37 2.26
C GLN A 165 1.77 21.96 1.87
N THR A 166 1.41 20.68 2.05
CA THR A 166 0.10 20.13 1.65
C THR A 166 -0.87 19.97 2.81
N GLN A 167 -0.37 19.69 4.00
CA GLN A 167 -1.20 19.49 5.19
C GLN A 167 -0.74 20.37 6.33
N PRO A 168 -1.50 21.42 6.66
CA PRO A 168 -1.22 22.19 7.86
C PRO A 168 -1.39 21.30 9.10
N PRO A 169 -0.68 21.62 10.21
CA PRO A 169 -0.86 20.91 11.47
C PRO A 169 -2.33 20.81 11.87
N ILE A 170 -2.80 19.65 12.26
CA ILE A 170 -4.13 19.45 12.81
C ILE A 170 -4.02 19.63 14.31
N ASP A 171 -4.73 20.62 14.87
CA ASP A 171 -4.70 20.98 16.29
C ASP A 171 -3.28 21.25 16.85
N GLY A 172 -2.38 21.77 16.02
CA GLY A 172 -0.99 22.04 16.39
C GLY A 172 -0.11 20.79 16.49
N LEU A 173 -0.65 19.59 16.23
CA LEU A 173 0.08 18.33 16.16
C LEU A 173 0.49 18.04 14.74
N GLN A 174 1.76 17.73 14.55
CA GLN A 174 2.24 17.27 13.26
C GLN A 174 1.79 15.82 13.04
N PRO A 175 1.29 15.50 11.84
CA PRO A 175 0.99 14.11 11.49
C PRO A 175 2.26 13.26 11.56
N ASP A 176 2.14 12.00 11.98
CA ASP A 176 3.22 11.03 12.02
C ASP A 176 2.90 9.84 11.10
N HIS A 177 3.93 9.11 10.72
CA HIS A 177 3.79 7.92 9.90
C HIS A 177 2.93 6.89 10.63
N THR A 178 1.89 6.44 9.96
CA THR A 178 0.92 5.49 10.50
C THR A 178 0.56 4.49 9.43
N VAL A 179 0.43 3.23 9.78
CA VAL A 179 0.08 2.15 8.86
C VAL A 179 -1.22 1.48 9.27
N LEU A 180 -1.95 0.99 8.28
CA LEU A 180 -3.08 0.10 8.45
C LEU A 180 -2.98 -1.01 7.41
N PHE A 181 -2.98 -2.27 7.85
CA PHE A 181 -2.99 -3.39 6.91
C PHE A 181 -3.73 -4.59 7.48
N GLN A 182 -4.34 -5.36 6.59
CA GLN A 182 -5.00 -6.62 6.89
C GLN A 182 -4.70 -7.64 5.80
N LEU A 183 -4.11 -8.74 6.17
CA LEU A 183 -3.79 -9.85 5.28
C LEU A 183 -4.78 -11.00 5.57
N GLU A 184 -5.54 -11.37 4.55
CA GLU A 184 -6.46 -12.50 4.56
C GLU A 184 -5.83 -13.66 3.79
N ILE A 185 -5.73 -14.80 4.43
CA ILE A 185 -5.10 -16.01 3.88
C ILE A 185 -6.10 -17.14 3.93
N GLU A 186 -6.36 -17.72 2.78
CA GLU A 186 -7.02 -19.01 2.64
C GLU A 186 -5.93 -20.07 2.47
N ASN A 187 -5.83 -20.99 3.43
CA ASN A 187 -4.83 -22.03 3.43
C ASN A 187 -5.23 -23.23 2.57
N ALA A 188 -4.26 -24.01 2.12
CA ALA A 188 -4.50 -25.18 1.29
C ALA A 188 -5.30 -26.29 2.03
N ASP A 189 -5.28 -26.29 3.35
CA ASP A 189 -6.06 -27.18 4.23
C ASP A 189 -7.51 -26.70 4.48
N GLY A 190 -7.91 -25.58 3.86
CA GLY A 190 -9.23 -24.97 4.03
C GLY A 190 -9.39 -24.07 5.26
N THR A 191 -8.36 -23.91 6.06
CA THR A 191 -8.38 -22.96 7.17
C THR A 191 -8.15 -21.51 6.69
N HIS A 192 -8.59 -20.54 7.51
CA HIS A 192 -8.37 -19.12 7.27
C HIS A 192 -7.46 -18.53 8.32
N THR A 193 -6.48 -17.75 7.89
CA THR A 193 -5.58 -17.01 8.76
C THR A 193 -5.67 -15.51 8.41
N ARG A 194 -5.77 -14.69 9.46
CA ARG A 194 -5.76 -13.23 9.32
C ARG A 194 -4.58 -12.66 10.10
N ILE A 195 -3.84 -11.76 9.46
CA ILE A 195 -2.75 -10.99 10.07
C ILE A 195 -3.09 -9.52 9.91
N CYS A 196 -3.15 -8.81 11.02
CA CYS A 196 -3.48 -7.39 11.05
C CYS A 196 -2.29 -6.54 11.49
N SER A 197 -2.36 -5.25 11.18
CA SER A 197 -1.63 -4.24 11.94
C SER A 197 -2.21 -4.19 13.35
N ASP A 198 -1.40 -4.57 14.32
CA ASP A 198 -1.71 -4.70 15.73
C ASP A 198 -0.46 -4.45 16.59
N GLU A 199 -0.52 -4.74 17.86
CA GLU A 199 0.58 -4.60 18.82
C GLU A 199 1.83 -5.45 18.49
N GLY A 200 1.71 -6.41 17.56
CA GLY A 200 2.85 -7.20 17.06
C GLY A 200 3.68 -6.49 15.98
N VAL A 201 3.29 -5.29 15.58
CA VAL A 201 4.07 -4.46 14.66
C VAL A 201 5.22 -3.79 15.43
N LEU A 202 6.42 -3.92 14.91
CA LEU A 202 7.62 -3.25 15.41
C LEU A 202 8.00 -2.09 14.50
N THR A 203 8.61 -1.06 15.07
CA THR A 203 9.04 0.16 14.36
C THR A 203 10.50 0.50 14.60
N HIS A 204 11.15 1.04 13.59
CA HIS A 204 12.50 1.58 13.66
C HIS A 204 12.65 2.78 12.72
N GLU A 205 13.68 3.60 12.92
CA GLU A 205 14.02 4.66 11.97
C GLU A 205 14.68 4.06 10.73
N SER A 206 14.33 4.60 9.55
CA SER A 206 14.95 4.24 8.29
C SER A 206 16.27 4.98 8.07
N ALA A 207 17.08 4.47 7.13
CA ALA A 207 18.20 5.17 6.52
C ALA A 207 17.76 6.40 5.70
N VAL A 208 16.51 6.48 5.29
CA VAL A 208 15.89 7.67 4.71
C VAL A 208 15.65 8.69 5.84
N ARG A 209 16.50 9.69 5.93
CA ARG A 209 16.55 10.66 7.04
C ARG A 209 15.62 11.85 6.87
N ALA A 210 15.22 12.12 5.65
CA ALA A 210 14.17 13.06 5.30
C ALA A 210 13.54 12.60 3.98
N SER A 211 12.25 12.76 3.84
CA SER A 211 11.51 12.38 2.65
C SER A 211 10.28 13.26 2.53
N ASP A 212 10.16 13.96 1.42
CA ASP A 212 9.08 14.89 1.16
C ASP A 212 8.83 14.95 -0.35
N ILE A 213 7.58 15.10 -0.77
CA ILE A 213 7.23 15.11 -2.19
C ILE A 213 7.76 16.37 -2.91
N PHE A 214 8.05 17.45 -2.19
CA PHE A 214 8.55 18.71 -2.73
C PHE A 214 10.03 18.93 -2.44
N ASP A 215 10.48 18.57 -1.22
CA ASP A 215 11.84 18.85 -0.77
C ASP A 215 12.82 17.69 -1.10
N GLY A 216 12.30 16.53 -1.53
CA GLY A 216 13.11 15.39 -1.95
C GLY A 216 13.52 14.47 -0.79
N GLU A 217 14.62 13.75 -0.96
CA GLU A 217 15.07 12.70 -0.05
C GLU A 217 16.50 12.93 0.43
N LEU A 218 16.73 12.66 1.72
CA LEU A 218 18.07 12.55 2.31
C LEU A 218 18.28 11.11 2.79
N TYR A 219 19.20 10.39 2.18
CA TYR A 219 19.53 9.01 2.51
C TYR A 219 20.92 8.89 3.11
N ASP A 220 21.05 8.22 4.27
CA ASP A 220 22.32 7.90 4.90
C ASP A 220 22.56 6.37 4.86
N ALA A 221 23.34 5.92 3.90
CA ALA A 221 23.64 4.49 3.69
C ALA A 221 24.29 3.80 4.90
N ARG A 222 24.93 4.55 5.81
CA ARG A 222 25.55 4.01 7.03
C ARG A 222 24.51 3.49 8.03
N LEU A 223 23.26 3.97 7.92
CA LEU A 223 22.13 3.61 8.78
C LEU A 223 21.24 2.54 8.14
N ALA A 224 21.61 2.04 6.97
CA ALA A 224 20.85 0.97 6.32
C ALA A 224 20.85 -0.31 7.18
N LEU A 225 19.71 -0.97 7.23
CA LEU A 225 19.51 -2.22 7.98
C LEU A 225 19.21 -3.37 7.00
N PRO A 226 20.24 -3.96 6.37
CA PRO A 226 20.04 -5.03 5.40
C PRO A 226 19.25 -6.21 5.98
N GLY A 227 18.22 -6.66 5.26
CA GLY A 227 17.41 -7.81 5.66
C GLY A 227 16.41 -7.53 6.79
N TRP A 228 16.18 -6.28 7.16
CA TRP A 228 15.21 -5.92 8.20
C TRP A 228 13.78 -6.45 7.93
N ASP A 229 13.45 -6.66 6.68
CA ASP A 229 12.16 -7.14 6.17
C ASP A 229 12.18 -8.63 5.81
N MET A 230 13.18 -9.37 6.28
CA MET A 230 13.34 -10.81 6.03
C MET A 230 13.08 -11.64 7.30
N PRO A 231 12.64 -12.91 7.14
CA PRO A 231 12.66 -13.88 8.24
C PRO A 231 14.03 -14.01 8.89
N GLY A 232 14.05 -14.28 10.21
CA GLY A 232 15.29 -14.47 10.96
C GLY A 232 16.04 -13.20 11.35
N PHE A 233 15.59 -12.02 10.94
CA PHE A 233 16.19 -10.75 11.38
C PHE A 233 15.93 -10.49 12.86
N THR A 234 16.99 -10.12 13.61
CA THR A 234 16.89 -9.81 15.04
C THR A 234 16.55 -8.32 15.23
N ALA A 235 15.34 -8.04 15.64
CA ALA A 235 14.82 -6.69 15.88
C ALA A 235 14.93 -6.27 17.37
N ALA A 236 16.12 -6.45 18.00
CA ALA A 236 16.28 -6.30 19.47
C ALA A 236 16.10 -4.87 19.97
N ASP A 237 16.41 -3.87 19.16
CA ASP A 237 16.33 -2.43 19.45
C ASP A 237 15.10 -1.75 18.83
N TRP A 238 14.23 -2.54 18.21
CA TRP A 238 13.00 -2.04 17.63
C TRP A 238 11.94 -1.79 18.70
N LEU A 239 11.14 -0.75 18.50
CA LEU A 239 10.08 -0.36 19.43
C LEU A 239 8.73 -0.91 18.95
N PRO A 240 7.88 -1.43 19.87
CA PRO A 240 6.51 -1.75 19.53
C PRO A 240 5.77 -0.53 18.98
N ALA A 241 5.02 -0.72 17.89
CA ALA A 241 4.10 0.30 17.42
C ALA A 241 3.00 0.54 18.46
N VAL A 242 2.42 1.74 18.45
CA VAL A 242 1.29 2.08 19.32
C VAL A 242 0.05 2.39 18.48
N LYS A 243 -1.11 2.06 19.03
CA LYS A 243 -2.38 2.31 18.36
C LYS A 243 -2.63 3.82 18.20
N ASP A 244 -3.00 4.21 16.99
CA ASP A 244 -3.43 5.57 16.68
C ASP A 244 -4.95 5.65 16.62
N THR A 245 -5.55 6.35 17.59
CA THR A 245 -7.01 6.49 17.68
C THR A 245 -7.56 7.70 16.94
N ARG A 246 -6.69 8.54 16.33
CA ARG A 246 -7.09 9.78 15.65
C ARG A 246 -7.73 9.57 14.28
N GLN A 247 -7.63 8.34 13.72
CA GLN A 247 -8.08 8.01 12.36
C GLN A 247 -9.33 7.11 12.34
N SER A 248 -10.05 7.01 13.45
CA SER A 248 -11.20 6.09 13.58
C SER A 248 -12.35 6.37 12.60
N ASP A 249 -12.48 7.61 12.14
CA ASP A 249 -13.66 8.07 11.38
C ASP A 249 -13.41 8.15 9.86
N SER A 250 -12.23 7.76 9.39
CA SER A 250 -11.90 7.78 7.97
C SER A 250 -12.58 6.63 7.22
N VAL A 251 -13.18 6.95 6.09
CA VAL A 251 -13.76 5.95 5.18
C VAL A 251 -12.66 5.41 4.27
N LEU A 252 -12.43 4.11 4.35
CA LEU A 252 -11.46 3.42 3.51
C LEU A 252 -12.13 2.99 2.20
N TYR A 253 -11.48 3.26 1.06
CA TYR A 253 -11.93 2.80 -0.24
C TYR A 253 -10.79 2.15 -1.02
N PRO A 254 -11.05 1.11 -1.82
CA PRO A 254 -10.03 0.47 -2.64
C PRO A 254 -9.57 1.39 -3.77
N GLN A 255 -8.31 1.31 -4.13
CA GLN A 255 -7.81 1.94 -5.35
C GLN A 255 -8.56 1.36 -6.56
N PHE A 256 -9.17 2.22 -7.37
CA PHE A 256 -9.95 1.87 -8.55
C PHE A 256 -9.34 2.37 -9.85
N ASP A 257 -8.37 3.25 -9.78
CA ASP A 257 -7.60 3.79 -10.89
C ASP A 257 -6.26 3.05 -11.08
N ASP A 258 -5.63 3.29 -12.22
CA ASP A 258 -4.33 2.70 -12.54
C ASP A 258 -3.26 3.25 -11.60
N PRO A 259 -2.46 2.37 -10.96
CA PRO A 259 -1.42 2.80 -10.03
C PRO A 259 -0.25 3.46 -10.77
N VAL A 260 0.43 4.36 -10.07
CA VAL A 260 1.76 4.81 -10.49
C VAL A 260 2.72 3.63 -10.39
N ILE A 261 3.38 3.30 -11.50
CA ILE A 261 4.32 2.17 -11.56
C ILE A 261 5.66 2.58 -12.19
N CYS A 262 6.74 1.88 -11.84
CA CYS A 262 8.00 1.96 -12.54
C CYS A 262 7.88 1.23 -13.90
N VAL A 263 7.76 1.98 -14.99
CA VAL A 263 7.59 1.40 -16.33
C VAL A 263 8.92 1.02 -16.99
N LYS A 264 10.05 1.65 -16.57
CA LYS A 264 11.37 1.39 -17.15
C LYS A 264 12.48 1.88 -16.23
N GLU A 265 13.48 1.06 -16.05
CA GLU A 265 14.76 1.45 -15.46
C GLU A 265 15.77 1.80 -16.56
N LEU A 266 16.44 2.93 -16.41
CA LEU A 266 17.45 3.39 -17.33
C LEU A 266 18.80 3.42 -16.62
N PRO A 267 19.64 2.34 -16.74
CA PRO A 267 20.95 2.32 -16.12
C PRO A 267 21.84 3.41 -16.75
N ALA A 268 22.51 4.16 -15.90
CA ALA A 268 23.47 5.14 -16.36
C ALA A 268 24.63 4.42 -17.08
N GLN A 269 24.88 4.80 -18.34
CA GLN A 269 26.00 4.26 -19.12
C GLN A 269 27.31 5.02 -18.87
N LEU A 270 27.21 6.32 -18.55
CA LEU A 270 28.35 7.18 -18.31
C LEU A 270 27.94 8.32 -17.37
N SER A 271 28.74 8.54 -16.32
CA SER A 271 28.65 9.73 -15.47
C SER A 271 30.01 10.42 -15.45
N LEU A 272 30.05 11.62 -16.00
CA LEU A 272 31.27 12.46 -16.01
C LEU A 272 31.06 13.64 -15.08
N ILE A 273 31.91 13.76 -14.06
CA ILE A 273 31.86 14.84 -13.06
C ILE A 273 31.80 16.22 -13.72
N HIS A 274 32.52 16.40 -14.83
CA HIS A 274 32.56 17.67 -15.56
C HIS A 274 31.25 18.05 -16.29
N ILE A 275 30.30 17.13 -16.43
CA ILE A 275 28.99 17.39 -17.02
C ILE A 275 27.96 17.72 -15.93
N SER A 276 28.14 17.23 -14.72
CA SER A 276 27.21 17.43 -13.60
C SER A 276 27.54 18.62 -12.70
N GLU A 277 28.74 19.19 -12.80
CA GLU A 277 29.08 20.43 -12.09
C GLU A 277 28.82 21.65 -12.98
N PRO A 278 28.06 22.66 -12.49
CA PRO A 278 28.00 23.93 -13.19
C PRO A 278 29.40 24.52 -13.23
N THR A 279 29.87 24.84 -14.42
CA THR A 279 31.15 25.50 -14.63
C THR A 279 31.17 26.79 -13.79
N ARG A 280 31.85 26.77 -12.65
CA ARG A 280 32.21 27.99 -11.95
C ARG A 280 33.19 28.70 -12.87
N LEU A 281 32.73 29.76 -13.52
CA LEU A 281 33.59 30.72 -14.17
C LEU A 281 34.55 31.25 -13.08
N GLN A 282 35.81 30.86 -13.16
CA GLN A 282 36.86 31.54 -12.41
C GLN A 282 36.98 32.95 -13.01
N LEU A 283 36.46 33.88 -12.27
CA LEU A 283 36.78 35.30 -12.50
C LEU A 283 38.22 35.59 -12.06
#